data_69939a5aed3345b8e0f7703846f437fb
#
_entry.id   69939a5aed3345b8e0f7703846f437fb
#
_cell.length_a   1.000
_cell.length_b   1.000
_cell.length_c   1.000
_cell.angle_alpha   90.00
_cell.angle_beta   90.00
_cell.angle_gamma   90.00
#
_symmetry.space_group_name_H-M   'P 1'
#
loop_
_entity.id
_entity.type
_entity.pdbx_description
1 polymer ?
#
loop_
_entity_poly.entity_id
_entity_poly.type
_entity_poly.pdbx_seq_one_letter_code
_entity_poly.pdbx_strand_id
1 'polypeptide(L)'
;MKERILVTGGTGYIGSHTVVELQNSGYEVIIIDNLSNSSADVVDNIEKVSGIRPAFEKLDCLDFAGLDAVFAKYKGIKAIIHFAASKAVGESVEKPLLYYRNNLVSLINLLELMPKHGVEGIVFSSSCTVYGQPDELPVTEKAPIKKAESPYGNTKQINEEIIRDTIASGAPINAILLRYFNPIGAHPTALLGELPNGVPQNLIPYLTQTAMGIREKLSVFGDDYDTPDGSCIRDYIYVVDLAKAHVIAMNRILEDKQKDKVEVFNVGTGRGLSVLELIHKFEESTGVKLNYQIAPRRAGDIVKVWADPSYANSELGWKAETSIEDTLRSAWKWQVHLREKGIM
;
A
#
# COMPACT_ATOMS: atom_id res chain seq x y z
N MET A 1 -13.86 23.95 11.36
CA MET A 1 -12.43 23.70 11.01
C MET A 1 -12.38 22.38 10.28
N LYS A 2 -11.52 22.24 9.30
CA LYS A 2 -11.32 20.93 8.65
C LYS A 2 -10.72 19.95 9.66
N GLU A 3 -11.17 18.69 9.62
CA GLU A 3 -10.59 17.65 10.47
C GLU A 3 -9.18 17.29 10.00
N ARG A 4 -8.29 16.99 10.95
CA ARG A 4 -6.87 16.70 10.69
C ARG A 4 -6.60 15.23 10.70
N ILE A 5 -5.93 14.76 9.66
CA ILE A 5 -5.51 13.37 9.51
C ILE A 5 -3.99 13.32 9.39
N LEU A 6 -3.38 12.47 10.21
CA LEU A 6 -1.96 12.18 10.13
C LEU A 6 -1.73 11.00 9.20
N VAL A 7 -0.84 11.17 8.23
CA VAL A 7 -0.46 10.11 7.28
C VAL A 7 1.04 9.84 7.43
N THR A 8 1.41 8.69 7.98
CA THR A 8 2.81 8.27 8.03
C THR A 8 3.17 7.51 6.76
N GLY A 9 4.37 7.75 6.22
CA GLY A 9 4.74 7.25 4.91
C GLY A 9 3.99 7.97 3.77
N GLY A 10 3.56 9.22 4.02
CA GLY A 10 2.68 9.97 3.11
C GLY A 10 3.37 10.48 1.84
N THR A 11 4.70 10.43 1.73
CA THR A 11 5.43 10.68 0.48
C THR A 11 5.71 9.39 -0.31
N GLY A 12 5.38 8.22 0.26
CA GLY A 12 5.46 6.94 -0.42
C GLY A 12 4.39 6.77 -1.51
N TYR A 13 4.49 5.67 -2.26
CA TYR A 13 3.61 5.38 -3.40
C TYR A 13 2.12 5.42 -3.04
N ILE A 14 1.66 4.57 -2.11
CA ILE A 14 0.24 4.52 -1.71
C ILE A 14 -0.13 5.76 -0.89
N GLY A 15 0.78 6.17 0.01
CA GLY A 15 0.56 7.31 0.90
C GLY A 15 0.27 8.61 0.15
N SER A 16 1.04 8.93 -0.89
CA SER A 16 0.86 10.16 -1.67
C SER A 16 -0.49 10.22 -2.39
N HIS A 17 -0.95 9.10 -2.96
CA HIS A 17 -2.28 9.00 -3.57
C HIS A 17 -3.39 9.15 -2.51
N THR A 18 -3.19 8.55 -1.32
CA THR A 18 -4.15 8.67 -0.22
C THR A 18 -4.22 10.10 0.32
N VAL A 19 -3.09 10.81 0.39
CA VAL A 19 -3.07 12.23 0.78
C VAL A 19 -3.90 13.08 -0.20
N VAL A 20 -3.76 12.84 -1.50
CA VAL A 20 -4.60 13.53 -2.52
C VAL A 20 -6.07 13.26 -2.30
N GLU A 21 -6.47 12.00 -2.11
CA GLU A 21 -7.89 11.63 -1.92
C GLU A 21 -8.45 12.18 -0.60
N LEU A 22 -7.65 12.26 0.49
CA LEU A 22 -8.03 12.91 1.73
C LEU A 22 -8.28 14.41 1.53
N GLN A 23 -7.38 15.10 0.82
CA GLN A 23 -7.53 16.53 0.54
C GLN A 23 -8.74 16.83 -0.36
N ASN A 24 -8.99 15.99 -1.37
CA ASN A 24 -10.18 16.04 -2.22
C ASN A 24 -11.47 15.83 -1.41
N SER A 25 -11.41 15.05 -0.33
CA SER A 25 -12.50 14.82 0.62
C SER A 25 -12.63 15.91 1.70
N GLY A 26 -11.79 16.94 1.64
CA GLY A 26 -11.89 18.12 2.50
C GLY A 26 -11.07 18.09 3.78
N TYR A 27 -10.24 17.06 4.02
CA TYR A 27 -9.39 16.95 5.21
C TYR A 27 -8.15 17.85 5.15
N GLU A 28 -7.66 18.26 6.32
CA GLU A 28 -6.32 18.82 6.50
C GLU A 28 -5.36 17.67 6.77
N VAL A 29 -4.33 17.51 5.95
CA VAL A 29 -3.41 16.37 6.04
C VAL A 29 -2.04 16.80 6.53
N ILE A 30 -1.53 16.07 7.53
CA ILE A 30 -0.15 16.14 8.00
C ILE A 30 0.57 14.87 7.56
N ILE A 31 1.68 15.02 6.87
CA ILE A 31 2.54 13.91 6.44
C ILE A 31 3.72 13.79 7.38
N ILE A 32 4.01 12.56 7.84
CA ILE A 32 5.31 12.17 8.42
C ILE A 32 5.97 11.18 7.48
N ASP A 33 7.22 11.45 7.09
CA ASP A 33 8.03 10.54 6.27
C ASP A 33 9.52 10.80 6.52
N ASN A 34 10.33 9.76 6.62
CA ASN A 34 11.78 9.91 6.77
C ASN A 34 12.54 10.02 5.45
N LEU A 35 11.81 9.89 4.32
CA LEU A 35 12.34 9.93 2.95
C LEU A 35 13.36 8.81 2.64
N SER A 36 13.31 7.68 3.36
CA SER A 36 14.24 6.57 3.12
C SER A 36 14.05 5.90 1.76
N ASN A 37 12.82 5.90 1.21
CA ASN A 37 12.48 5.35 -0.10
C ASN A 37 11.56 6.24 -0.93
N SER A 38 11.55 7.53 -0.65
CA SER A 38 10.74 8.55 -1.33
C SER A 38 11.53 9.87 -1.45
N SER A 39 10.91 10.91 -2.01
CA SER A 39 11.50 12.25 -2.14
C SER A 39 10.57 13.32 -1.59
N ALA A 40 11.13 14.42 -1.10
CA ALA A 40 10.37 15.60 -0.67
C ALA A 40 9.59 16.25 -1.84
N ASP A 41 10.04 16.08 -3.08
CA ASP A 41 9.35 16.58 -4.28
C ASP A 41 7.94 16.00 -4.46
N VAL A 42 7.66 14.86 -3.81
CA VAL A 42 6.31 14.28 -3.79
C VAL A 42 5.30 15.23 -3.14
N VAL A 43 5.71 16.02 -2.15
CA VAL A 43 4.86 17.04 -1.50
C VAL A 43 4.43 18.11 -2.50
N ASP A 44 5.36 18.56 -3.36
CA ASP A 44 5.07 19.54 -4.42
C ASP A 44 4.15 18.95 -5.49
N ASN A 45 4.32 17.66 -5.79
CA ASN A 45 3.46 16.96 -6.75
C ASN A 45 2.04 16.73 -6.18
N ILE A 46 1.91 16.41 -4.88
CA ILE A 46 0.60 16.37 -4.20
C ILE A 46 -0.10 17.73 -4.33
N GLU A 47 0.59 18.83 -4.05
CA GLU A 47 0.04 20.18 -4.17
C GLU A 47 -0.42 20.49 -5.61
N LYS A 48 0.38 20.11 -6.63
CA LYS A 48 0.00 20.30 -8.04
C LYS A 48 -1.24 19.48 -8.43
N VAL A 49 -1.45 18.32 -7.82
CA VAL A 49 -2.59 17.44 -8.11
C VAL A 49 -3.85 17.90 -7.41
N SER A 50 -3.78 18.19 -6.11
CA SER A 50 -4.95 18.51 -5.26
C SER A 50 -5.22 20.01 -5.13
N GLY A 51 -4.26 20.86 -5.50
CA GLY A 51 -4.32 22.31 -5.26
C GLY A 51 -4.06 22.70 -3.79
N ILE A 52 -3.73 21.77 -2.92
CA ILE A 52 -3.53 21.99 -1.48
C ILE A 52 -2.16 21.44 -1.07
N ARG A 53 -1.30 22.28 -0.49
CA ARG A 53 -0.04 21.80 0.08
C ARG A 53 -0.29 21.14 1.45
N PRO A 54 0.03 19.86 1.62
CA PRO A 54 -0.06 19.23 2.95
C PRO A 54 1.03 19.75 3.88
N ALA A 55 0.78 19.72 5.19
CA ALA A 55 1.85 19.88 6.16
C ALA A 55 2.81 18.68 6.07
N PHE A 56 4.11 18.92 6.14
CA PHE A 56 5.12 17.87 6.00
C PHE A 56 6.17 17.96 7.10
N GLU A 57 6.39 16.86 7.80
CA GLU A 57 7.43 16.67 8.81
C GLU A 57 8.37 15.55 8.35
N LYS A 58 9.62 15.92 8.06
CA LYS A 58 10.67 14.93 7.80
C LYS A 58 11.09 14.29 9.12
N LEU A 59 10.50 13.15 9.43
CA LEU A 59 10.69 12.48 10.72
C LEU A 59 10.60 10.97 10.55
N ASP A 60 11.43 10.24 11.29
CA ASP A 60 11.33 8.79 11.42
C ASP A 60 10.31 8.40 12.49
N CYS A 61 9.38 7.50 12.18
CA CYS A 61 8.41 6.99 13.16
C CYS A 61 9.06 6.17 14.31
N LEU A 62 10.35 5.88 14.22
CA LEU A 62 11.14 5.32 15.34
C LEU A 62 11.54 6.37 16.38
N ASP A 63 11.51 7.65 16.06
CA ASP A 63 11.79 8.75 16.97
C ASP A 63 10.53 9.11 17.77
N PHE A 64 10.38 8.47 18.94
CA PHE A 64 9.25 8.68 19.84
C PHE A 64 9.09 10.15 20.28
N ALA A 65 10.20 10.81 20.64
CA ALA A 65 10.16 12.20 21.08
C ALA A 65 9.78 13.16 19.95
N GLY A 66 10.30 12.90 18.75
CA GLY A 66 9.92 13.64 17.54
C GLY A 66 8.44 13.47 17.20
N LEU A 67 7.92 12.25 17.28
CA LEU A 67 6.48 11.99 17.08
C LEU A 67 5.62 12.73 18.12
N ASP A 68 5.98 12.68 19.40
CA ASP A 68 5.27 13.38 20.48
C ASP A 68 5.23 14.90 20.22
N ALA A 69 6.34 15.47 19.76
CA ALA A 69 6.41 16.88 19.38
C ALA A 69 5.50 17.22 18.19
N VAL A 70 5.39 16.33 17.19
CA VAL A 70 4.47 16.51 16.05
C VAL A 70 3.02 16.50 16.51
N PHE A 71 2.61 15.55 17.35
CA PHE A 71 1.26 15.52 17.94
C PHE A 71 0.95 16.78 18.76
N ALA A 72 1.92 17.27 19.53
CA ALA A 72 1.77 18.50 20.29
C ALA A 72 1.65 19.75 19.41
N LYS A 73 2.39 19.78 18.28
CA LYS A 73 2.35 20.86 17.27
C LYS A 73 1.02 20.90 16.52
N TYR A 74 0.52 19.75 16.07
CA TYR A 74 -0.70 19.63 15.26
C TYR A 74 -1.87 19.13 16.10
N LYS A 75 -2.30 19.94 17.08
CA LYS A 75 -3.42 19.58 17.97
C LYS A 75 -4.69 19.24 17.19
N GLY A 76 -5.46 18.28 17.70
CA GLY A 76 -6.77 17.92 17.15
C GLY A 76 -6.69 16.99 15.93
N ILE A 77 -5.60 16.23 15.78
CA ILE A 77 -5.55 15.08 14.88
C ILE A 77 -6.66 14.11 15.30
N LYS A 78 -7.50 13.69 14.34
CA LYS A 78 -8.63 12.80 14.60
C LYS A 78 -8.30 11.33 14.37
N ALA A 79 -7.51 11.07 13.34
CA ALA A 79 -7.13 9.70 12.99
C ALA A 79 -5.75 9.67 12.32
N ILE A 80 -5.17 8.47 12.28
CA ILE A 80 -3.90 8.16 11.60
C ILE A 80 -4.17 7.18 10.47
N ILE A 81 -3.53 7.39 9.32
CA ILE A 81 -3.36 6.35 8.30
C ILE A 81 -1.88 5.96 8.30
N HIS A 82 -1.59 4.71 8.66
CA HIS A 82 -0.22 4.26 8.88
C HIS A 82 0.30 3.42 7.71
N PHE A 83 1.10 4.05 6.83
CA PHE A 83 1.81 3.38 5.72
C PHE A 83 3.30 3.17 5.98
N ALA A 84 3.92 3.95 6.87
CA ALA A 84 5.35 3.92 7.11
C ALA A 84 5.82 2.51 7.49
N ALA A 85 6.52 1.86 6.58
CA ALA A 85 7.05 0.51 6.75
C ALA A 85 8.09 0.19 5.68
N SER A 86 9.05 -0.68 6.00
CA SER A 86 9.85 -1.39 5.00
C SER A 86 8.98 -2.47 4.35
N LYS A 87 8.93 -2.55 3.00
CA LYS A 87 7.92 -3.34 2.27
C LYS A 87 8.46 -4.40 1.31
N ALA A 88 9.78 -4.45 1.06
CA ALA A 88 10.36 -5.34 0.08
C ALA A 88 10.51 -6.76 0.64
N VAL A 89 9.79 -7.73 0.08
CA VAL A 89 9.77 -9.13 0.55
C VAL A 89 11.17 -9.74 0.51
N GLY A 90 11.90 -9.61 -0.61
CA GLY A 90 13.25 -10.13 -0.75
C GLY A 90 14.24 -9.55 0.28
N GLU A 91 14.27 -8.21 0.41
CA GLU A 91 15.13 -7.56 1.40
C GLU A 91 14.79 -7.98 2.83
N SER A 92 13.51 -8.27 3.12
CA SER A 92 13.12 -8.71 4.46
C SER A 92 13.78 -10.06 4.85
N VAL A 93 14.01 -10.94 3.89
CA VAL A 93 14.72 -12.21 4.11
C VAL A 93 16.20 -11.97 4.37
N GLU A 94 16.81 -11.02 3.66
CA GLU A 94 18.23 -10.68 3.84
C GLU A 94 18.49 -9.87 5.12
N LYS A 95 17.53 -8.99 5.51
CA LYS A 95 17.66 -8.05 6.63
C LYS A 95 16.49 -8.12 7.60
N PRO A 96 16.16 -9.28 8.20
CA PRO A 96 14.94 -9.45 8.99
C PRO A 96 14.85 -8.51 10.19
N LEU A 97 15.95 -8.27 10.90
CA LEU A 97 15.95 -7.39 12.08
C LEU A 97 15.64 -5.92 11.74
N LEU A 98 16.04 -5.45 10.54
CA LEU A 98 15.66 -4.13 10.06
C LEU A 98 14.13 -4.03 9.95
N TYR A 99 13.49 -5.05 9.35
CA TYR A 99 12.04 -5.10 9.15
C TYR A 99 11.28 -5.17 10.48
N TYR A 100 11.69 -6.05 11.38
CA TYR A 100 11.05 -6.14 12.71
C TYR A 100 11.19 -4.82 13.47
N ARG A 101 12.38 -4.25 13.54
CA ARG A 101 12.59 -2.99 14.25
C ARG A 101 11.77 -1.86 13.63
N ASN A 102 11.88 -1.65 12.32
CA ASN A 102 11.20 -0.56 11.64
C ASN A 102 9.68 -0.69 11.70
N ASN A 103 9.15 -1.86 11.33
CA ASN A 103 7.71 -2.01 11.14
C ASN A 103 6.93 -2.19 12.44
N LEU A 104 7.55 -2.73 13.51
CA LEU A 104 6.86 -2.94 14.78
C LEU A 104 7.00 -1.70 15.68
N VAL A 105 8.21 -1.16 15.84
CA VAL A 105 8.43 -0.04 16.74
C VAL A 105 7.72 1.24 16.25
N SER A 106 7.67 1.48 14.94
CA SER A 106 6.93 2.62 14.39
C SER A 106 5.45 2.58 14.77
N LEU A 107 4.81 1.40 14.71
CA LEU A 107 3.41 1.24 15.11
C LEU A 107 3.24 1.37 16.63
N ILE A 108 4.10 0.73 17.42
CA ILE A 108 4.06 0.82 18.91
C ILE A 108 4.12 2.28 19.35
N ASN A 109 5.08 3.05 18.82
CA ASN A 109 5.21 4.48 19.14
C ASN A 109 3.92 5.27 18.85
N LEU A 110 3.24 4.99 17.74
CA LEU A 110 1.98 5.65 17.41
C LEU A 110 0.87 5.24 18.39
N LEU A 111 0.73 3.95 18.69
CA LEU A 111 -0.31 3.43 19.57
C LEU A 111 -0.15 3.96 21.02
N GLU A 112 1.09 4.17 21.50
CA GLU A 112 1.36 4.78 22.79
C GLU A 112 1.01 6.27 22.82
N LEU A 113 1.26 7.00 21.73
CA LEU A 113 1.01 8.44 21.66
C LEU A 113 -0.45 8.79 21.36
N MET A 114 -1.19 7.94 20.65
CA MET A 114 -2.59 8.19 20.28
C MET A 114 -3.48 8.55 21.50
N PRO A 115 -3.55 7.75 22.58
CA PRO A 115 -4.36 8.09 23.75
C PRO A 115 -3.89 9.35 24.44
N LYS A 116 -2.57 9.57 24.52
CA LYS A 116 -1.97 10.77 25.14
C LYS A 116 -2.44 12.06 24.45
N HIS A 117 -2.65 12.03 23.14
CA HIS A 117 -3.04 13.19 22.34
C HIS A 117 -4.52 13.19 21.90
N GLY A 118 -5.33 12.26 22.43
CA GLY A 118 -6.76 12.16 22.13
C GLY A 118 -7.05 11.76 20.67
N VAL A 119 -6.18 10.94 20.08
CA VAL A 119 -6.37 10.37 18.74
C VAL A 119 -6.98 8.99 18.90
N GLU A 120 -8.19 8.80 18.37
CA GLU A 120 -8.99 7.59 18.60
C GLU A 120 -9.08 6.67 17.39
N GLY A 121 -8.66 7.12 16.22
CA GLY A 121 -8.80 6.36 14.96
C GLY A 121 -7.47 5.97 14.33
N ILE A 122 -7.36 4.70 13.86
CA ILE A 122 -6.24 4.26 13.03
C ILE A 122 -6.71 3.38 11.86
N VAL A 123 -6.30 3.73 10.65
CA VAL A 123 -6.36 2.83 9.49
C VAL A 123 -4.96 2.27 9.27
N PHE A 124 -4.84 0.97 9.42
CA PHE A 124 -3.56 0.27 9.29
C PHE A 124 -3.42 -0.35 7.90
N SER A 125 -2.33 -0.03 7.23
CA SER A 125 -1.88 -0.64 6.00
C SER A 125 -1.42 -2.07 6.27
N SER A 126 -2.36 -3.03 6.25
CA SER A 126 -2.06 -4.46 6.31
C SER A 126 -1.80 -5.01 4.90
N SER A 127 -1.76 -6.31 4.73
CA SER A 127 -1.41 -6.95 3.47
C SER A 127 -2.03 -8.34 3.37
N CYS A 128 -2.30 -8.80 2.14
CA CYS A 128 -2.68 -10.18 1.88
C CYS A 128 -1.59 -11.20 2.31
N THR A 129 -0.35 -10.76 2.51
CA THR A 129 0.75 -11.61 3.00
C THR A 129 0.51 -12.19 4.39
N VAL A 130 -0.43 -11.63 5.16
CA VAL A 130 -0.84 -12.18 6.46
C VAL A 130 -1.49 -13.57 6.34
N TYR A 131 -2.06 -13.90 5.18
CA TYR A 131 -2.67 -15.22 4.98
C TYR A 131 -1.66 -16.34 4.73
N GLY A 132 -0.38 -16.02 4.41
CA GLY A 132 0.56 -17.01 3.91
C GLY A 132 0.07 -17.62 2.59
N GLN A 133 0.27 -18.93 2.39
CA GLN A 133 -0.31 -19.67 1.26
C GLN A 133 -1.75 -20.09 1.63
N PRO A 134 -2.80 -19.45 1.07
CA PRO A 134 -4.18 -19.80 1.40
C PRO A 134 -4.56 -21.16 0.83
N ASP A 135 -5.50 -21.87 1.53
CA ASP A 135 -6.02 -23.15 1.05
C ASP A 135 -7.12 -22.95 0.01
N GLU A 136 -7.93 -21.90 0.19
CA GLU A 136 -9.12 -21.61 -0.62
C GLU A 136 -9.00 -20.24 -1.29
N LEU A 137 -9.54 -20.13 -2.47
CA LEU A 137 -9.60 -18.90 -3.27
C LEU A 137 -11.02 -18.71 -3.83
N PRO A 138 -11.50 -17.48 -3.89
CA PRO A 138 -10.89 -16.23 -3.41
C PRO A 138 -10.72 -16.19 -1.89
N VAL A 139 -9.71 -15.42 -1.40
CA VAL A 139 -9.41 -15.30 0.04
C VAL A 139 -10.43 -14.38 0.71
N THR A 140 -11.11 -14.86 1.74
CA THR A 140 -11.99 -14.06 2.60
C THR A 140 -11.26 -13.59 3.86
N GLU A 141 -11.83 -12.60 4.58
CA GLU A 141 -11.29 -12.13 5.87
C GLU A 141 -11.31 -13.19 6.97
N LYS A 142 -12.12 -14.24 6.78
CA LYS A 142 -12.24 -15.40 7.68
C LYS A 142 -11.21 -16.48 7.40
N ALA A 143 -10.43 -16.35 6.33
CA ALA A 143 -9.39 -17.33 6.01
C ALA A 143 -8.36 -17.41 7.14
N PRO A 144 -7.87 -18.61 7.48
CA PRO A 144 -6.88 -18.78 8.54
C PRO A 144 -5.61 -17.98 8.27
N ILE A 145 -5.09 -17.34 9.31
CA ILE A 145 -3.75 -16.72 9.28
C ILE A 145 -2.74 -17.86 9.43
N LYS A 146 -2.00 -18.12 8.37
CA LYS A 146 -0.94 -19.14 8.34
C LYS A 146 0.41 -18.51 8.60
N LYS A 147 1.44 -19.35 8.76
CA LYS A 147 2.82 -18.88 8.85
C LYS A 147 3.14 -17.99 7.65
N ALA A 148 3.64 -16.80 7.93
CA ALA A 148 4.07 -15.88 6.88
C ALA A 148 5.25 -16.45 6.10
N GLU A 149 5.25 -16.25 4.79
CA GLU A 149 6.32 -16.72 3.89
C GLU A 149 7.57 -15.82 3.94
N SER A 150 7.50 -14.68 4.61
CA SER A 150 8.60 -13.73 4.74
C SER A 150 8.57 -12.95 6.05
N PRO A 151 9.72 -12.42 6.51
CA PRO A 151 9.75 -11.51 7.66
C PRO A 151 8.85 -10.28 7.47
N TYR A 152 8.75 -9.72 6.26
CA TYR A 152 7.79 -8.64 5.97
C TYR A 152 6.35 -9.07 6.27
N GLY A 153 5.90 -10.20 5.73
CA GLY A 153 4.57 -10.72 5.99
C GLY A 153 4.33 -10.97 7.49
N ASN A 154 5.34 -11.50 8.19
CA ASN A 154 5.27 -11.72 9.63
C ASN A 154 5.15 -10.40 10.42
N THR A 155 5.84 -9.32 10.00
CA THR A 155 5.65 -8.01 10.66
C THR A 155 4.22 -7.49 10.51
N LYS A 156 3.54 -7.80 9.40
CA LYS A 156 2.12 -7.41 9.22
C LYS A 156 1.21 -8.23 10.14
N GLN A 157 1.45 -9.54 10.30
CA GLN A 157 0.71 -10.39 11.24
C GLN A 157 0.89 -9.88 12.67
N ILE A 158 2.12 -9.69 13.13
CA ILE A 158 2.43 -9.19 14.48
C ILE A 158 1.81 -7.80 14.73
N ASN A 159 1.83 -6.91 13.75
CA ASN A 159 1.22 -5.59 13.87
C ASN A 159 -0.31 -5.67 14.03
N GLU A 160 -1.00 -6.57 13.33
CA GLU A 160 -2.43 -6.80 13.56
C GLU A 160 -2.70 -7.32 14.98
N GLU A 161 -1.85 -8.19 15.52
CA GLU A 161 -1.94 -8.69 16.89
C GLU A 161 -1.68 -7.55 17.89
N ILE A 162 -0.63 -6.74 17.72
CA ILE A 162 -0.33 -5.58 18.58
C ILE A 162 -1.52 -4.61 18.65
N ILE A 163 -2.16 -4.30 17.51
CA ILE A 163 -3.34 -3.43 17.47
C ILE A 163 -4.48 -4.04 18.27
N ARG A 164 -4.77 -5.34 18.07
CA ARG A 164 -5.86 -6.06 18.77
C ARG A 164 -5.63 -6.09 20.28
N ASP A 165 -4.43 -6.46 20.71
CA ASP A 165 -4.07 -6.56 22.13
C ASP A 165 -4.13 -5.18 22.81
N THR A 166 -3.63 -4.14 22.14
CA THR A 166 -3.69 -2.75 22.64
C THR A 166 -5.15 -2.32 22.84
N ILE A 167 -6.03 -2.59 21.90
CA ILE A 167 -7.45 -2.24 22.01
C ILE A 167 -8.15 -3.12 23.06
N ALA A 168 -7.83 -4.40 23.13
CA ALA A 168 -8.38 -5.33 24.13
C ALA A 168 -7.96 -4.96 25.56
N SER A 169 -6.79 -4.35 25.75
CA SER A 169 -6.33 -3.83 27.06
C SER A 169 -7.10 -2.59 27.53
N GLY A 170 -8.01 -2.05 26.73
CA GLY A 170 -8.87 -0.91 27.08
C GLY A 170 -8.42 0.43 26.49
N ALA A 171 -7.45 0.44 25.57
CA ALA A 171 -7.07 1.67 24.87
C ALA A 171 -8.28 2.25 24.11
N PRO A 172 -8.51 3.58 24.17
CA PRO A 172 -9.63 4.24 23.49
C PRO A 172 -9.34 4.43 22.00
N ILE A 173 -9.05 3.33 21.30
CA ILE A 173 -8.67 3.31 19.89
C ILE A 173 -9.65 2.46 19.11
N ASN A 174 -10.05 2.94 17.94
CA ASN A 174 -10.79 2.22 16.91
C ASN A 174 -9.87 1.98 15.71
N ALA A 175 -9.83 0.77 15.18
CA ALA A 175 -8.93 0.41 14.11
C ALA A 175 -9.65 -0.23 12.92
N ILE A 176 -9.20 0.09 11.70
CA ILE A 176 -9.52 -0.65 10.49
C ILE A 176 -8.23 -1.16 9.85
N LEU A 177 -8.15 -2.46 9.64
CA LEU A 177 -7.02 -3.14 9.04
C LEU A 177 -7.36 -3.46 7.58
N LEU A 178 -6.71 -2.79 6.64
CA LEU A 178 -6.92 -3.02 5.22
C LEU A 178 -5.87 -4.02 4.70
N ARG A 179 -6.29 -5.25 4.41
CA ARG A 179 -5.47 -6.28 3.79
C ARG A 179 -5.58 -6.17 2.29
N TYR A 180 -4.71 -5.38 1.69
CA TYR A 180 -4.73 -5.21 0.25
C TYR A 180 -3.71 -6.11 -0.48
N PHE A 181 -3.99 -6.30 -1.76
CA PHE A 181 -3.23 -7.17 -2.64
C PHE A 181 -2.14 -6.37 -3.36
N ASN A 182 -1.98 -6.47 -4.66
CA ASN A 182 -0.86 -5.86 -5.37
C ASN A 182 -1.26 -4.49 -5.95
N PRO A 183 -0.94 -3.35 -5.29
CA PRO A 183 -1.25 -2.05 -5.84
C PRO A 183 -0.37 -1.76 -7.06
N ILE A 184 -1.00 -1.28 -8.13
CA ILE A 184 -0.34 -0.93 -9.39
C ILE A 184 -0.93 0.35 -9.99
N GLY A 185 -0.29 0.89 -11.01
CA GLY A 185 -0.75 2.10 -11.69
C GLY A 185 -0.17 3.38 -11.13
N ALA A 186 -0.69 4.51 -11.58
CA ALA A 186 -0.28 5.84 -11.19
C ALA A 186 -1.46 6.82 -11.25
N HIS A 187 -1.31 8.00 -10.66
CA HIS A 187 -2.33 9.03 -10.72
C HIS A 187 -2.60 9.44 -12.19
N PRO A 188 -3.85 9.75 -12.58
CA PRO A 188 -4.19 10.07 -13.98
C PRO A 188 -3.42 11.25 -14.56
N THR A 189 -2.95 12.18 -13.72
CA THR A 189 -2.10 13.32 -14.11
C THR A 189 -0.66 12.93 -14.46
N ALA A 190 -0.23 11.71 -14.13
CA ALA A 190 1.16 11.25 -14.19
C ALA A 190 2.15 12.10 -13.35
N LEU A 191 1.68 12.74 -12.28
CA LEU A 191 2.54 13.47 -11.33
C LEU A 191 2.88 12.64 -10.09
N LEU A 192 2.14 11.56 -9.82
CA LEU A 192 2.34 10.61 -8.74
C LEU A 192 2.28 9.18 -9.27
N GLY A 193 3.21 8.36 -8.86
CA GLY A 193 3.31 6.96 -9.24
C GLY A 193 4.37 6.24 -8.42
N GLU A 194 4.58 4.96 -8.69
CA GLU A 194 5.63 4.19 -8.00
C GLU A 194 7.01 4.53 -8.58
N LEU A 195 7.89 5.09 -7.73
CA LEU A 195 9.27 5.45 -8.08
C LEU A 195 10.22 4.79 -7.06
N PRO A 196 10.64 3.54 -7.29
CA PRO A 196 11.56 2.86 -6.40
C PRO A 196 12.97 3.43 -6.52
N ASN A 197 13.66 3.52 -5.38
CA ASN A 197 15.08 3.82 -5.36
C ASN A 197 15.88 2.61 -5.88
N GLY A 198 16.68 2.79 -6.94
CA GLY A 198 17.48 1.73 -7.54
C GLY A 198 16.68 0.72 -8.38
N VAL A 199 17.02 -0.58 -8.26
CA VAL A 199 16.38 -1.64 -9.05
C VAL A 199 14.99 -1.95 -8.49
N PRO A 200 13.92 -1.84 -9.32
CA PRO A 200 12.57 -2.16 -8.85
C PRO A 200 12.46 -3.63 -8.39
N GLN A 201 11.80 -3.83 -7.25
CA GLN A 201 11.46 -5.15 -6.75
C GLN A 201 10.03 -5.58 -7.14
N ASN A 202 9.18 -4.60 -7.47
CA ASN A 202 7.82 -4.85 -7.93
C ASN A 202 7.73 -5.00 -9.44
N LEU A 203 6.78 -5.80 -9.90
CA LEU A 203 6.61 -6.15 -11.30
C LEU A 203 6.39 -4.92 -12.20
N ILE A 204 5.46 -4.03 -11.86
CA ILE A 204 5.06 -2.94 -12.76
C ILE A 204 6.17 -1.92 -13.01
N PRO A 205 6.88 -1.39 -12.01
CA PRO A 205 8.01 -0.50 -12.28
C PRO A 205 9.12 -1.16 -13.10
N TYR A 206 9.39 -2.45 -12.85
CA TYR A 206 10.38 -3.20 -13.64
C TYR A 206 9.91 -3.36 -15.10
N LEU A 207 8.64 -3.72 -15.29
CA LEU A 207 8.00 -3.89 -16.61
C LEU A 207 8.04 -2.58 -17.41
N THR A 208 7.61 -1.45 -16.80
CA THR A 208 7.59 -0.15 -17.50
C THR A 208 9.00 0.37 -17.82
N GLN A 209 9.99 0.12 -16.95
CA GLN A 209 11.39 0.41 -17.26
C GLN A 209 11.93 -0.47 -18.39
N THR A 210 11.51 -1.73 -18.48
CA THR A 210 11.86 -2.61 -19.61
C THR A 210 11.21 -2.11 -20.91
N ALA A 211 9.93 -1.77 -20.86
CA ALA A 211 9.22 -1.19 -22.01
C ALA A 211 9.85 0.12 -22.51
N MET A 212 10.43 0.92 -21.60
CA MET A 212 11.12 2.17 -21.90
C MET A 212 12.56 1.94 -22.42
N GLY A 213 13.08 0.69 -22.38
CA GLY A 213 14.45 0.37 -22.76
C GLY A 213 15.53 0.72 -21.71
N ILE A 214 15.10 1.08 -20.48
CA ILE A 214 16.03 1.31 -19.35
C ILE A 214 16.62 -0.02 -18.87
N ARG A 215 15.83 -1.10 -18.97
CA ARG A 215 16.23 -2.47 -18.67
C ARG A 215 16.15 -3.31 -19.93
N GLU A 216 17.10 -4.23 -20.07
CA GLU A 216 17.20 -5.06 -21.26
C GLU A 216 15.99 -5.99 -21.41
N LYS A 217 15.59 -6.66 -20.33
CA LYS A 217 14.50 -7.65 -20.32
C LYS A 217 13.88 -7.83 -18.95
N LEU A 218 12.61 -8.22 -18.94
CA LEU A 218 11.85 -8.62 -17.76
C LEU A 218 12.00 -10.13 -17.52
N SER A 219 12.24 -10.56 -16.30
CA SER A 219 12.22 -11.98 -15.92
C SER A 219 10.85 -12.37 -15.37
N VAL A 220 10.21 -13.34 -16.00
CA VAL A 220 9.01 -14.04 -15.50
C VAL A 220 9.52 -15.26 -14.71
N PHE A 221 9.28 -15.27 -13.39
CA PHE A 221 9.80 -16.29 -12.50
C PHE A 221 8.88 -17.52 -12.44
N GLY A 222 9.31 -18.60 -13.08
CA GLY A 222 8.58 -19.86 -13.20
C GLY A 222 7.56 -19.87 -14.35
N ASP A 223 7.44 -21.02 -15.03
CA ASP A 223 6.47 -21.33 -16.07
C ASP A 223 5.83 -22.71 -15.84
N ASP A 224 6.05 -23.27 -14.66
CA ASP A 224 5.64 -24.61 -14.27
C ASP A 224 4.78 -24.63 -12.99
N TYR A 225 4.21 -23.47 -12.58
CA TYR A 225 3.23 -23.42 -11.50
C TYR A 225 1.89 -24.03 -11.94
N ASP A 226 1.13 -24.54 -10.97
CA ASP A 226 -0.25 -25.04 -11.18
C ASP A 226 -1.21 -23.84 -11.45
N THR A 227 -1.07 -23.27 -12.63
CA THR A 227 -1.85 -22.13 -13.14
C THR A 227 -2.05 -22.31 -14.66
N PRO A 228 -3.00 -21.60 -15.29
CA PRO A 228 -3.30 -21.80 -16.71
C PRO A 228 -2.13 -21.61 -17.68
N ASP A 229 -1.19 -20.73 -17.37
CA ASP A 229 -0.02 -20.42 -18.21
C ASP A 229 1.32 -20.70 -17.51
N GLY A 230 1.27 -21.35 -16.35
CA GLY A 230 2.45 -21.71 -15.56
C GLY A 230 3.07 -20.57 -14.76
N SER A 231 2.64 -19.31 -14.93
CA SER A 231 3.13 -18.18 -14.13
C SER A 231 2.27 -17.88 -12.89
N CYS A 232 2.82 -17.17 -11.90
CA CYS A 232 2.10 -16.84 -10.67
C CYS A 232 0.87 -15.95 -10.94
N ILE A 233 -0.22 -16.16 -10.15
CA ILE A 233 -1.43 -15.36 -10.23
C ILE A 233 -1.52 -14.40 -9.02
N ARG A 234 -1.84 -13.13 -9.29
CA ARG A 234 -2.03 -12.08 -8.27
C ARG A 234 -3.28 -11.25 -8.57
N ASP A 235 -3.81 -10.62 -7.53
CA ASP A 235 -4.85 -9.61 -7.65
C ASP A 235 -4.18 -8.23 -7.74
N TYR A 236 -4.34 -7.57 -8.87
CA TYR A 236 -3.74 -6.27 -9.14
C TYR A 236 -4.79 -5.17 -9.01
N ILE A 237 -4.61 -4.31 -7.99
CA ILE A 237 -5.54 -3.22 -7.68
C ILE A 237 -4.97 -1.86 -8.08
N TYR A 238 -5.80 -0.99 -8.66
CA TYR A 238 -5.41 0.37 -8.99
C TYR A 238 -5.13 1.18 -7.72
N VAL A 239 -3.99 1.87 -7.69
CA VAL A 239 -3.53 2.59 -6.49
C VAL A 239 -4.50 3.70 -6.05
N VAL A 240 -5.21 4.36 -6.97
CA VAL A 240 -6.20 5.40 -6.62
C VAL A 240 -7.46 4.78 -6.02
N ASP A 241 -7.92 3.63 -6.53
CA ASP A 241 -9.05 2.90 -5.91
C ASP A 241 -8.68 2.44 -4.50
N LEU A 242 -7.44 1.98 -4.30
CA LEU A 242 -6.91 1.64 -2.97
C LEU A 242 -6.83 2.87 -2.06
N ALA A 243 -6.39 4.04 -2.56
CA ALA A 243 -6.37 5.28 -1.81
C ALA A 243 -7.76 5.69 -1.33
N LYS A 244 -8.77 5.57 -2.20
CA LYS A 244 -10.18 5.79 -1.83
C LYS A 244 -10.66 4.83 -0.75
N ALA A 245 -10.24 3.55 -0.77
CA ALA A 245 -10.56 2.59 0.28
C ALA A 245 -10.07 3.06 1.67
N HIS A 246 -8.88 3.64 1.74
CA HIS A 246 -8.33 4.20 2.99
C HIS A 246 -9.15 5.40 3.48
N VAL A 247 -9.58 6.28 2.59
CA VAL A 247 -10.45 7.43 2.96
C VAL A 247 -11.80 6.94 3.47
N ILE A 248 -12.41 5.97 2.81
CA ILE A 248 -13.71 5.39 3.23
C ILE A 248 -13.57 4.69 4.58
N ALA A 249 -12.50 3.91 4.79
CA ALA A 249 -12.22 3.27 6.06
C ALA A 249 -12.04 4.28 7.20
N MET A 250 -11.31 5.37 6.94
CA MET A 250 -11.16 6.44 7.91
C MET A 250 -12.50 7.13 8.23
N ASN A 251 -13.31 7.46 7.20
CA ASN A 251 -14.64 8.05 7.40
C ASN A 251 -15.53 7.14 8.26
N ARG A 252 -15.45 5.80 8.06
CA ARG A 252 -16.18 4.81 8.86
C ARG A 252 -15.84 4.90 10.33
N ILE A 253 -14.57 5.14 10.68
CA ILE A 253 -14.12 5.39 12.06
C ILE A 253 -14.68 6.71 12.57
N LEU A 254 -14.47 7.81 11.83
CA LEU A 254 -14.82 9.16 12.28
C LEU A 254 -16.34 9.39 12.40
N GLU A 255 -17.13 8.64 11.63
CA GLU A 255 -18.59 8.69 11.65
C GLU A 255 -19.22 7.65 12.60
N ASP A 256 -18.39 6.96 13.40
CA ASP A 256 -18.79 5.94 14.39
C ASP A 256 -19.67 4.83 13.75
N LYS A 257 -19.31 4.40 12.54
CA LYS A 257 -20.03 3.38 11.76
C LYS A 257 -19.47 1.97 11.94
N GLN A 258 -18.40 1.81 12.72
CA GLN A 258 -17.82 0.51 12.99
C GLN A 258 -18.77 -0.36 13.83
N LYS A 259 -18.81 -1.65 13.53
CA LYS A 259 -19.54 -2.66 14.30
C LYS A 259 -18.70 -3.20 15.47
N ASP A 260 -17.38 -3.22 15.26
CA ASP A 260 -16.38 -3.68 16.22
C ASP A 260 -15.25 -2.67 16.30
N LYS A 261 -14.56 -2.59 17.44
CA LYS A 261 -13.40 -1.69 17.61
C LYS A 261 -12.24 -2.00 16.65
N VAL A 262 -12.15 -3.23 16.17
CA VAL A 262 -11.19 -3.65 15.15
C VAL A 262 -11.95 -4.33 14.01
N GLU A 263 -11.97 -3.70 12.86
CA GLU A 263 -12.53 -4.29 11.64
C GLU A 263 -11.41 -4.60 10.64
N VAL A 264 -11.62 -5.65 9.85
CA VAL A 264 -10.67 -6.10 8.83
C VAL A 264 -11.39 -6.18 7.49
N PHE A 265 -10.74 -5.69 6.43
CA PHE A 265 -11.29 -5.76 5.08
C PHE A 265 -10.23 -6.18 4.08
N ASN A 266 -10.57 -7.13 3.22
CA ASN A 266 -9.79 -7.44 2.03
C ASN A 266 -10.07 -6.41 0.94
N VAL A 267 -9.01 -5.76 0.45
CA VAL A 267 -9.09 -4.72 -0.57
C VAL A 267 -8.38 -5.21 -1.82
N GLY A 268 -9.17 -5.72 -2.75
CA GLY A 268 -8.73 -6.27 -4.03
C GLY A 268 -9.83 -6.17 -5.08
N THR A 269 -9.54 -6.64 -6.28
CA THR A 269 -10.49 -6.62 -7.41
C THR A 269 -11.40 -7.84 -7.45
N GLY A 270 -11.02 -8.90 -6.74
CA GLY A 270 -11.67 -10.22 -6.85
C GLY A 270 -11.26 -11.01 -8.09
N ARG A 271 -10.25 -10.55 -8.83
CA ARG A 271 -9.76 -11.20 -10.06
C ARG A 271 -8.27 -11.48 -9.97
N GLY A 272 -7.93 -12.75 -10.08
CA GLY A 272 -6.55 -13.15 -10.27
C GLY A 272 -6.12 -12.98 -11.72
N LEU A 273 -4.97 -12.37 -11.96
CA LEU A 273 -4.30 -12.32 -13.26
C LEU A 273 -2.90 -12.92 -13.14
N SER A 274 -2.52 -13.73 -14.10
CA SER A 274 -1.16 -14.24 -14.16
C SER A 274 -0.16 -13.17 -14.60
N VAL A 275 1.13 -13.42 -14.36
CA VAL A 275 2.18 -12.48 -14.78
C VAL A 275 2.22 -12.37 -16.31
N LEU A 276 2.04 -13.48 -17.04
CA LEU A 276 2.03 -13.47 -18.51
C LEU A 276 0.77 -12.77 -19.05
N GLU A 277 -0.42 -13.02 -18.47
CA GLU A 277 -1.63 -12.26 -18.82
C GLU A 277 -1.44 -10.75 -18.62
N LEU A 278 -0.79 -10.34 -17.53
CA LEU A 278 -0.53 -8.93 -17.26
C LEU A 278 0.41 -8.31 -18.30
N ILE A 279 1.44 -9.03 -18.72
CA ILE A 279 2.36 -8.61 -19.81
C ILE A 279 1.57 -8.41 -21.11
N HIS A 280 0.75 -9.39 -21.52
CA HIS A 280 -0.05 -9.29 -22.74
C HIS A 280 -1.04 -8.12 -22.68
N LYS A 281 -1.72 -7.93 -21.54
CA LYS A 281 -2.62 -6.78 -21.34
C LYS A 281 -1.90 -5.44 -21.38
N PHE A 282 -0.67 -5.37 -20.87
CA PHE A 282 0.16 -4.16 -21.01
C PHE A 282 0.47 -3.89 -22.48
N GLU A 283 0.93 -4.87 -23.23
CA GLU A 283 1.21 -4.73 -24.66
C GLU A 283 -0.02 -4.28 -25.46
N GLU A 284 -1.17 -4.90 -25.21
CA GLU A 284 -2.44 -4.56 -25.86
C GLU A 284 -2.91 -3.14 -25.52
N SER A 285 -2.82 -2.75 -24.24
CA SER A 285 -3.35 -1.46 -23.78
C SER A 285 -2.46 -0.27 -24.10
N THR A 286 -1.14 -0.49 -24.28
CA THR A 286 -0.15 0.58 -24.52
C THR A 286 0.40 0.58 -25.95
N GLY A 287 0.27 -0.53 -26.68
CA GLY A 287 0.90 -0.73 -28.00
C GLY A 287 2.41 -0.98 -27.95
N VAL A 288 3.00 -1.10 -26.73
CA VAL A 288 4.46 -1.28 -26.54
C VAL A 288 4.76 -2.75 -26.29
N LYS A 289 5.67 -3.31 -27.10
CA LYS A 289 6.13 -4.70 -26.94
C LYS A 289 7.17 -4.80 -25.82
N LEU A 290 7.07 -5.87 -25.04
CA LEU A 290 7.97 -6.18 -23.94
C LEU A 290 8.99 -7.26 -24.31
N ASN A 291 10.24 -7.00 -24.01
CA ASN A 291 11.28 -8.02 -24.05
C ASN A 291 11.28 -8.75 -22.69
N TYR A 292 10.84 -10.01 -22.66
CA TYR A 292 10.85 -10.82 -21.45
C TYR A 292 11.43 -12.22 -21.67
N GLN A 293 11.82 -12.83 -20.58
CA GLN A 293 12.32 -14.23 -20.57
C GLN A 293 11.71 -14.97 -19.37
N ILE A 294 11.59 -16.28 -19.53
CA ILE A 294 11.29 -17.16 -18.40
C ILE A 294 12.57 -17.38 -17.59
N ALA A 295 12.45 -17.32 -16.28
CA ALA A 295 13.50 -17.57 -15.32
C ALA A 295 13.06 -18.64 -14.30
N PRO A 296 13.98 -19.30 -13.58
CA PRO A 296 13.62 -20.23 -12.52
C PRO A 296 12.73 -19.59 -11.45
N ARG A 297 11.92 -20.41 -10.78
CA ARG A 297 11.05 -19.96 -9.67
C ARG A 297 11.84 -19.15 -8.64
N ARG A 298 11.23 -18.08 -8.13
CA ARG A 298 11.79 -17.29 -7.04
C ARG A 298 11.35 -17.89 -5.70
N ALA A 299 12.26 -18.02 -4.74
CA ALA A 299 11.96 -18.51 -3.40
C ALA A 299 10.96 -17.56 -2.70
N GLY A 300 9.95 -18.13 -2.03
CA GLY A 300 8.92 -17.38 -1.31
C GLY A 300 7.78 -16.84 -2.17
N ASP A 301 7.74 -17.15 -3.47
CA ASP A 301 6.59 -16.79 -4.31
C ASP A 301 5.38 -17.70 -4.01
N ILE A 302 4.24 -17.08 -3.70
CA ILE A 302 2.94 -17.74 -3.62
C ILE A 302 2.46 -18.07 -5.04
N VAL A 303 1.94 -19.28 -5.25
CA VAL A 303 1.49 -19.73 -6.58
C VAL A 303 0.35 -18.86 -7.10
N LYS A 304 -0.70 -18.70 -6.29
CA LYS A 304 -1.90 -17.94 -6.67
C LYS A 304 -2.57 -17.33 -5.43
N VAL A 305 -2.99 -16.06 -5.54
CA VAL A 305 -3.73 -15.36 -4.49
C VAL A 305 -4.53 -14.19 -5.06
N TRP A 306 -5.82 -14.11 -4.71
CA TRP A 306 -6.72 -12.97 -4.99
C TRP A 306 -7.81 -12.87 -3.94
N ALA A 307 -8.36 -11.66 -3.76
CA ALA A 307 -9.34 -11.33 -2.75
C ALA A 307 -10.72 -11.90 -3.05
N ASP A 308 -11.49 -12.15 -2.00
CA ASP A 308 -12.94 -11.96 -2.02
C ASP A 308 -13.24 -10.53 -1.51
N PRO A 309 -13.64 -9.58 -2.36
CA PRO A 309 -13.92 -8.20 -1.94
C PRO A 309 -15.35 -8.00 -1.45
N SER A 310 -16.17 -9.05 -1.37
CA SER A 310 -17.62 -8.95 -1.09
C SER A 310 -17.91 -8.25 0.22
N TYR A 311 -17.09 -8.49 1.26
CA TYR A 311 -17.27 -7.85 2.55
C TYR A 311 -16.93 -6.36 2.51
N ALA A 312 -15.84 -5.96 1.87
CA ALA A 312 -15.52 -4.56 1.65
C ALA A 312 -16.58 -3.86 0.79
N ASN A 313 -17.11 -4.54 -0.24
CA ASN A 313 -18.17 -3.98 -1.09
C ASN A 313 -19.45 -3.69 -0.28
N SER A 314 -19.87 -4.62 0.59
CA SER A 314 -21.12 -4.50 1.35
C SER A 314 -20.99 -3.59 2.57
N GLU A 315 -19.90 -3.70 3.33
CA GLU A 315 -19.76 -3.05 4.63
C GLU A 315 -19.04 -1.70 4.56
N LEU A 316 -17.99 -1.56 3.73
CA LEU A 316 -17.38 -0.25 3.48
C LEU A 316 -18.10 0.54 2.39
N GLY A 317 -18.91 -0.11 1.54
CA GLY A 317 -19.47 0.51 0.34
C GLY A 317 -18.39 0.87 -0.69
N TRP A 318 -17.23 0.22 -0.62
CA TRP A 318 -16.11 0.42 -1.52
C TRP A 318 -16.03 -0.68 -2.57
N LYS A 319 -15.65 -0.32 -3.79
CA LYS A 319 -15.43 -1.25 -4.90
C LYS A 319 -14.26 -0.78 -5.75
N ALA A 320 -13.43 -1.71 -6.23
CA ALA A 320 -12.46 -1.41 -7.28
C ALA A 320 -13.21 -1.20 -8.61
N GLU A 321 -13.08 -0.02 -9.20
CA GLU A 321 -13.85 0.39 -10.38
C GLU A 321 -13.00 0.48 -11.64
N THR A 322 -11.67 0.70 -11.49
CA THR A 322 -10.78 0.97 -12.60
C THR A 322 -10.38 -0.34 -13.31
N SER A 323 -10.49 -0.35 -14.63
CA SER A 323 -10.07 -1.49 -15.46
C SER A 323 -8.56 -1.74 -15.35
N ILE A 324 -8.13 -2.98 -15.57
CA ILE A 324 -6.71 -3.32 -15.58
C ILE A 324 -5.99 -2.60 -16.73
N GLU A 325 -6.64 -2.44 -17.87
CA GLU A 325 -6.13 -1.76 -19.05
C GLU A 325 -5.86 -0.27 -18.76
N ASP A 326 -6.80 0.44 -18.09
CA ASP A 326 -6.61 1.83 -17.68
C ASP A 326 -5.52 1.97 -16.61
N THR A 327 -5.46 1.02 -15.70
CA THR A 327 -4.42 0.96 -14.66
C THR A 327 -3.02 0.82 -15.29
N LEU A 328 -2.86 -0.08 -16.26
CA LEU A 328 -1.58 -0.28 -16.96
C LEU A 328 -1.21 0.93 -17.83
N ARG A 329 -2.19 1.56 -18.52
CA ARG A 329 -1.97 2.82 -19.23
C ARG A 329 -1.49 3.93 -18.30
N SER A 330 -2.05 4.03 -17.09
CA SER A 330 -1.61 5.04 -16.11
C SER A 330 -0.17 4.83 -15.68
N ALA A 331 0.24 3.59 -15.42
CA ALA A 331 1.62 3.23 -15.08
C ALA A 331 2.60 3.57 -16.22
N TRP A 332 2.19 3.29 -17.47
CA TRP A 332 2.99 3.63 -18.63
C TRP A 332 3.13 5.15 -18.81
N LYS A 333 2.04 5.90 -18.67
CA LYS A 333 2.03 7.37 -18.72
C LYS A 333 2.97 7.99 -17.67
N TRP A 334 2.98 7.41 -16.47
CA TRP A 334 3.92 7.80 -15.40
C TRP A 334 5.38 7.56 -15.83
N GLN A 335 5.71 6.39 -16.37
CA GLN A 335 7.07 6.08 -16.82
C GLN A 335 7.52 7.03 -17.94
N VAL A 336 6.65 7.36 -18.90
CA VAL A 336 6.91 8.35 -19.94
C VAL A 336 7.22 9.73 -19.33
N HIS A 337 6.39 10.16 -18.39
CA HIS A 337 6.61 11.43 -17.68
C HIS A 337 7.95 11.50 -16.95
N LEU A 338 8.37 10.42 -16.29
CA LEU A 338 9.69 10.35 -15.62
C LEU A 338 10.84 10.55 -16.61
N ARG A 339 10.75 9.93 -17.79
CA ARG A 339 11.75 10.10 -18.84
C ARG A 339 11.78 11.54 -19.38
N GLU A 340 10.62 12.14 -19.66
CA GLU A 340 10.51 13.52 -20.14
C GLU A 340 11.09 14.55 -19.14
N LYS A 341 11.03 14.24 -17.84
CA LYS A 341 11.60 15.05 -16.77
C LYS A 341 13.08 14.78 -16.51
N GLY A 342 13.68 13.80 -17.19
CA GLY A 342 15.07 13.42 -16.96
C GLY A 342 15.32 12.79 -15.58
N ILE A 343 14.28 12.22 -14.98
CA ILE A 343 14.38 11.52 -13.69
C ILE A 343 14.87 10.08 -13.89
N MET A 344 14.55 9.52 -15.06
CA MET A 344 15.00 8.20 -15.54
C MET A 344 15.36 8.22 -17.02
#